data_17ddbc9a403f233b776d18393270e03a
#
_entry.id   17ddbc9a403f233b776d18393270e03a
#
_cell.length_a   1.000
_cell.length_b   1.000
_cell.length_c   1.000
_cell.angle_alpha   90.00
_cell.angle_beta   90.00
_cell.angle_gamma   90.00
#
_symmetry.space_group_name_H-M   'P 1'
#
loop_
_entity.id
_entity.type
_entity.pdbx_description
1 polymer ?
#
loop_
_entity_poly.entity_id
_entity_poly.type
_entity_poly.pdbx_seq_one_letter_code
_entity_poly.pdbx_strand_id
1 'polypeptide(L)'
;MLTLPSRLASARLSGALVTIDKNEEPISLQAAYSIQEQVSEILGVSSEAWKVGSTSIEAQRKLGTTEPGAARVPKQFKYTDGAAIPVFPDHDLWVEGEFALRIGIDLPPREQPYIHEEILTAIDGVAPSLEFVGSRLKGGTVSYTHLRAHET
;
A
#
# COMPACT_ATOMS: atom_id res chain seq x y z
N MET A 1 7.49 14.51 20.87
CA MET A 1 7.93 13.35 20.06
C MET A 1 7.00 13.26 18.86
N LEU A 2 7.51 12.96 17.65
CA LEU A 2 6.65 12.78 16.48
C LEU A 2 5.80 11.52 16.62
N THR A 3 4.56 11.55 16.15
CA THR A 3 3.68 10.38 16.12
C THR A 3 4.20 9.33 15.13
N LEU A 4 3.78 8.07 15.27
CA LEU A 4 4.15 7.01 14.31
C LEU A 4 3.75 7.36 12.86
N PRO A 5 2.54 7.85 12.55
CA PRO A 5 2.20 8.30 11.19
C PRO A 5 3.15 9.39 10.65
N SER A 6 3.53 10.36 11.48
CA SER A 6 4.45 11.43 11.06
C SER A 6 5.86 10.89 10.76
N ARG A 7 6.35 9.93 11.55
CA ARG A 7 7.66 9.28 11.31
C ARG A 7 7.61 8.44 10.03
N LEU A 8 6.55 7.68 9.80
CA LEU A 8 6.36 6.87 8.58
C LEU A 8 6.26 7.74 7.32
N ALA A 9 5.52 8.85 7.39
CA ALA A 9 5.41 9.80 6.28
C ALA A 9 6.77 10.46 5.95
N SER A 10 7.50 10.89 6.98
CA SER A 10 8.85 11.45 6.81
C SER A 10 9.83 10.43 6.21
N ALA A 11 9.80 9.20 6.70
CA ALA A 11 10.64 8.10 6.20
C ALA A 11 10.40 7.80 4.73
N ARG A 12 9.14 7.87 4.27
CA ARG A 12 8.80 7.65 2.86
C ARG A 12 9.44 8.69 1.93
N LEU A 13 9.62 9.91 2.41
CA LEU A 13 10.23 10.97 1.61
C LEU A 13 11.76 11.01 1.72
N SER A 14 12.30 10.63 2.88
CA SER A 14 13.73 10.77 3.18
C SER A 14 14.54 9.49 2.99
N GLY A 15 13.88 8.34 2.91
CA GLY A 15 14.55 7.03 2.92
C GLY A 15 15.03 6.59 4.31
N ALA A 16 14.70 7.30 5.37
CA ALA A 16 15.08 6.91 6.72
C ALA A 16 14.35 5.64 7.17
N LEU A 17 15.00 4.84 8.00
CA LEU A 17 14.35 3.69 8.63
C LEU A 17 13.65 4.10 9.93
N VAL A 18 12.46 3.54 10.16
CA VAL A 18 11.64 3.76 11.38
C VAL A 18 11.69 2.52 12.25
N THR A 19 11.96 2.70 13.53
CA THR A 19 11.72 1.67 14.54
C THR A 19 10.33 1.88 15.10
N ILE A 20 9.53 0.83 15.17
CA ILE A 20 8.22 0.81 15.82
C ILE A 20 8.39 0.15 17.19
N ASP A 21 8.04 0.85 18.24
CA ASP A 21 8.05 0.29 19.58
C ASP A 21 6.81 -0.62 19.75
N LYS A 22 6.93 -1.65 20.58
CA LYS A 22 5.87 -2.64 20.77
C LYS A 22 4.51 -2.03 21.17
N ASN A 23 4.52 -0.92 21.88
CA ASN A 23 3.31 -0.19 22.28
C ASN A 23 2.72 0.68 21.17
N GLU A 24 3.43 0.84 20.05
CA GLU A 24 2.97 1.57 18.88
C GLU A 24 2.44 0.63 17.79
N GLU A 25 2.66 -0.68 17.94
CA GLU A 25 2.14 -1.66 16.98
C GLU A 25 0.61 -1.61 16.94
N PRO A 26 0.00 -1.59 15.73
CA PRO A 26 -1.45 -1.61 15.63
C PRO A 26 -2.01 -2.94 16.15
N ILE A 27 -2.99 -2.85 17.05
CA ILE A 27 -3.60 -4.01 17.71
C ILE A 27 -4.71 -4.67 16.87
N SER A 28 -5.05 -4.10 15.74
CA SER A 28 -6.09 -4.58 14.83
C SER A 28 -5.86 -4.06 13.41
N LEU A 29 -6.50 -4.69 12.44
CA LEU A 29 -6.56 -4.24 11.05
C LEU A 29 -7.08 -2.80 10.94
N GLN A 30 -8.15 -2.49 11.66
CA GLN A 30 -8.73 -1.15 11.68
C GLN A 30 -7.72 -0.09 12.20
N ALA A 31 -6.96 -0.43 13.24
CA ALA A 31 -5.91 0.45 13.76
C ALA A 31 -4.79 0.67 12.71
N ALA A 32 -4.39 -0.39 11.99
CA ALA A 32 -3.41 -0.29 10.92
C ALA A 32 -3.89 0.61 9.77
N TYR A 33 -5.13 0.45 9.31
CA TYR A 33 -5.72 1.34 8.30
C TYR A 33 -5.86 2.79 8.78
N SER A 34 -6.14 3.01 10.06
CA SER A 34 -6.15 4.36 10.64
C SER A 34 -4.77 5.04 10.58
N ILE A 35 -3.70 4.29 10.89
CA ILE A 35 -2.32 4.78 10.74
C ILE A 35 -2.04 5.14 9.28
N GLN A 36 -2.43 4.27 8.34
CA GLN A 36 -2.28 4.47 6.91
C GLN A 36 -2.96 5.76 6.43
N GLU A 37 -4.22 5.97 6.81
CA GLU A 37 -4.96 7.16 6.41
C GLU A 37 -4.28 8.43 6.93
N GLN A 38 -3.82 8.44 8.19
CA GLN A 38 -3.05 9.54 8.74
C GLN A 38 -1.74 9.79 7.98
N VAL A 39 -1.02 8.73 7.57
CA VAL A 39 0.18 8.88 6.72
C VAL A 39 -0.19 9.52 5.37
N SER A 40 -1.29 9.06 4.77
CA SER A 40 -1.79 9.59 3.50
C SER A 40 -2.17 11.07 3.62
N GLU A 41 -2.86 11.45 4.68
CA GLU A 41 -3.20 12.85 4.97
C GLU A 41 -1.95 13.73 5.13
N ILE A 42 -0.96 13.28 5.90
CA ILE A 42 0.31 14.01 6.10
C ILE A 42 1.07 14.19 4.78
N LEU A 43 1.04 13.18 3.91
CA LEU A 43 1.67 13.24 2.59
C LEU A 43 0.86 14.06 1.57
N GLY A 44 -0.33 14.53 1.92
CA GLY A 44 -1.20 15.30 1.03
C GLY A 44 -1.68 14.45 -0.16
N VAL A 45 -1.99 13.19 0.07
CA VAL A 45 -2.32 12.24 -0.99
C VAL A 45 -3.68 12.55 -1.60
N SER A 46 -3.69 13.14 -2.78
CA SER A 46 -4.80 12.98 -3.71
C SER A 46 -4.56 11.68 -4.49
N SER A 47 -5.37 10.66 -4.25
CA SER A 47 -5.15 9.34 -4.82
C SER A 47 -6.03 9.11 -6.03
N GLU A 48 -5.41 8.88 -7.17
CA GLU A 48 -6.07 8.41 -8.40
C GLU A 48 -5.90 6.90 -8.61
N ALA A 49 -5.17 6.22 -7.72
CA ALA A 49 -4.85 4.81 -7.85
C ALA A 49 -4.84 4.10 -6.48
N TRP A 50 -5.11 2.82 -6.54
CA TRP A 50 -5.03 1.90 -5.43
C TRP A 50 -4.09 0.76 -5.78
N LYS A 51 -3.34 0.27 -4.80
CA LYS A 51 -2.67 -1.02 -4.87
C LYS A 51 -3.42 -2.03 -4.03
N VAL A 52 -3.42 -3.30 -4.44
CA VAL A 52 -4.03 -4.40 -3.71
C VAL A 52 -3.00 -5.51 -3.63
N GLY A 53 -2.53 -5.80 -2.42
CA GLY A 53 -1.56 -6.86 -2.17
C GLY A 53 -2.17 -8.07 -1.47
N SER A 54 -1.40 -9.16 -1.38
CA SER A 54 -1.80 -10.40 -0.70
C SER A 54 -3.10 -10.98 -1.24
N THR A 55 -3.25 -11.00 -2.56
CA THR A 55 -4.47 -11.44 -3.23
C THR A 55 -4.65 -12.97 -3.20
N SER A 56 -3.59 -13.75 -2.94
CA SER A 56 -3.68 -15.19 -2.81
C SER A 56 -3.92 -15.65 -1.36
N ILE A 57 -4.66 -16.76 -1.19
CA ILE A 57 -4.88 -17.37 0.12
C ILE A 57 -3.56 -17.75 0.81
N GLU A 58 -2.55 -18.16 0.03
CA GLU A 58 -1.23 -18.49 0.56
C GLU A 58 -0.53 -17.26 1.14
N ALA A 59 -0.54 -16.14 0.40
CA ALA A 59 0.01 -14.88 0.87
C ALA A 59 -0.70 -14.39 2.14
N GLN A 60 -2.03 -14.41 2.16
CA GLN A 60 -2.82 -14.05 3.34
C GLN A 60 -2.46 -14.92 4.55
N ARG A 61 -2.34 -16.24 4.37
CA ARG A 61 -1.95 -17.16 5.45
C ARG A 61 -0.55 -16.86 5.97
N LYS A 62 0.44 -16.62 5.09
CA LYS A 62 1.80 -16.23 5.48
C LYS A 62 1.84 -14.94 6.26
N LEU A 63 0.95 -14.03 5.94
CA LEU A 63 0.84 -12.73 6.57
C LEU A 63 -0.09 -12.71 7.79
N GLY A 64 -0.78 -13.79 8.11
CA GLY A 64 -1.73 -13.85 9.22
C GLY A 64 -2.99 -13.03 8.98
N THR A 65 -3.38 -12.82 7.71
CA THR A 65 -4.58 -12.07 7.32
C THR A 65 -5.62 -13.01 6.72
N THR A 66 -6.86 -12.55 6.64
CA THR A 66 -7.98 -13.28 6.02
C THR A 66 -8.51 -12.60 4.77
N GLU A 67 -7.93 -11.47 4.41
CA GLU A 67 -8.33 -10.65 3.27
C GLU A 67 -7.11 -9.96 2.62
N PRO A 68 -7.20 -9.54 1.35
CA PRO A 68 -6.18 -8.71 0.72
C PRO A 68 -6.02 -7.37 1.43
N GLY A 69 -4.81 -6.83 1.42
CA GLY A 69 -4.54 -5.46 1.84
C GLY A 69 -4.72 -4.49 0.68
N ALA A 70 -5.20 -3.29 0.95
CA ALA A 70 -5.32 -2.23 -0.03
C ALA A 70 -4.71 -0.92 0.47
N ALA A 71 -4.11 -0.16 -0.43
CA ALA A 71 -3.53 1.15 -0.12
C ALA A 71 -3.72 2.13 -1.27
N ARG A 72 -3.82 3.42 -0.93
CA ARG A 72 -3.79 4.50 -1.92
C ARG A 72 -2.38 4.68 -2.43
N VAL A 73 -2.23 4.86 -3.73
CA VAL A 73 -0.94 5.20 -4.36
C VAL A 73 -0.87 6.72 -4.50
N PRO A 74 0.02 7.41 -3.77
CA PRO A 74 0.21 8.84 -3.93
C PRO A 74 0.63 9.18 -5.35
N LYS A 75 0.08 10.27 -5.91
CA LYS A 75 0.36 10.70 -7.29
C LYS A 75 1.85 10.84 -7.58
N GLN A 76 2.63 11.35 -6.61
CA GLN A 76 4.08 11.54 -6.73
C GLN A 76 4.87 10.22 -6.79
N PHE A 77 4.25 9.08 -6.47
CA PHE A 77 4.87 7.75 -6.55
C PHE A 77 4.31 6.90 -7.70
N LYS A 78 3.52 7.52 -8.58
CA LYS A 78 3.05 6.90 -9.81
C LYS A 78 3.94 7.36 -10.96
N TYR A 79 4.64 6.45 -11.58
CA TYR A 79 5.60 6.70 -12.64
C TYR A 79 5.08 6.17 -13.98
N THR A 80 5.49 6.80 -15.06
CA THR A 80 5.22 6.34 -16.42
C THR A 80 6.39 5.50 -16.93
N ASP A 81 6.17 4.75 -18.00
CA ASP A 81 7.20 3.97 -18.67
C ASP A 81 8.43 4.84 -19.04
N GLY A 82 9.62 4.30 -18.83
CA GLY A 82 10.89 5.00 -19.05
C GLY A 82 11.29 6.00 -17.96
N ALA A 83 10.51 6.19 -16.91
CA ALA A 83 10.88 7.08 -15.81
C ALA A 83 12.02 6.51 -14.96
N ALA A 84 12.89 7.40 -14.47
CA ALA A 84 13.86 7.05 -13.43
C ALA A 84 13.18 7.10 -12.07
N ILE A 85 13.15 5.97 -11.36
CA ILE A 85 12.51 5.83 -10.05
C ILE A 85 13.57 5.98 -8.97
N PRO A 86 13.43 6.96 -8.04
CA PRO A 86 14.33 7.07 -6.90
C PRO A 86 14.12 5.89 -5.95
N VAL A 87 15.22 5.24 -5.56
CA VAL A 87 15.23 4.14 -4.61
C VAL A 87 16.12 4.45 -3.44
N PHE A 88 15.81 3.88 -2.29
CA PHE A 88 16.60 4.02 -1.08
C PHE A 88 17.35 2.71 -0.79
N PRO A 89 18.70 2.71 -0.76
CA PRO A 89 19.49 1.48 -0.61
C PRO A 89 19.17 0.66 0.64
N ASP A 90 18.77 1.34 1.73
CA ASP A 90 18.49 0.71 3.02
C ASP A 90 17.08 0.08 3.11
N HIS A 91 16.28 0.16 2.04
CA HIS A 91 14.89 -0.30 2.03
C HIS A 91 14.69 -1.73 1.51
N ASP A 92 15.76 -2.52 1.30
CA ASP A 92 15.67 -3.90 0.78
C ASP A 92 14.76 -3.99 -0.46
N LEU A 93 15.15 -3.30 -1.53
CA LEU A 93 14.33 -3.13 -2.72
C LEU A 93 13.99 -4.45 -3.42
N TRP A 94 12.70 -4.64 -3.70
CA TRP A 94 12.16 -5.71 -4.55
C TRP A 94 11.40 -5.09 -5.73
N VAL A 95 11.26 -5.86 -6.81
CA VAL A 95 10.45 -5.47 -7.96
C VAL A 95 9.45 -6.59 -8.23
N GLU A 96 8.17 -6.23 -8.25
CA GLU A 96 7.07 -7.15 -8.50
C GLU A 96 6.40 -6.82 -9.84
N GLY A 97 6.09 -7.86 -10.61
CA GLY A 97 5.30 -7.73 -11.84
C GLY A 97 3.81 -7.80 -11.52
N GLU A 98 3.06 -6.79 -11.95
CA GLU A 98 1.68 -6.59 -11.59
C GLU A 98 0.79 -6.36 -12.82
N PHE A 99 -0.53 -6.49 -12.64
CA PHE A 99 -1.52 -6.02 -13.60
C PHE A 99 -2.21 -4.76 -13.07
N ALA A 100 -2.11 -3.66 -13.82
CA ALA A 100 -2.88 -2.47 -13.56
C ALA A 100 -4.22 -2.53 -14.29
N LEU A 101 -5.32 -2.31 -13.57
CA LEU A 101 -6.67 -2.24 -14.12
C LEU A 101 -7.12 -0.78 -14.13
N ARG A 102 -7.60 -0.30 -15.28
CA ARG A 102 -8.21 1.01 -15.37
C ARG A 102 -9.72 0.87 -15.19
N ILE A 103 -10.25 1.60 -14.21
CA ILE A 103 -11.69 1.64 -13.93
C ILE A 103 -12.29 2.79 -14.74
N GLY A 104 -13.15 2.47 -15.68
CA GLY A 104 -13.84 3.43 -16.55
C GLY A 104 -15.24 3.80 -16.07
N ILE A 105 -15.82 3.01 -15.16
CA ILE A 105 -17.13 3.27 -14.56
C ILE A 105 -16.95 3.26 -13.04
N ASP A 106 -17.37 4.34 -12.38
CA ASP A 106 -17.29 4.44 -10.93
C ASP A 106 -18.02 3.30 -10.22
N LEU A 107 -17.39 2.76 -9.20
CA LEU A 107 -17.95 1.74 -8.29
C LEU A 107 -18.13 2.37 -6.89
N PRO A 108 -19.20 3.15 -6.66
CA PRO A 108 -19.39 3.84 -5.39
C PRO A 108 -19.65 2.85 -4.25
N PRO A 109 -19.31 3.20 -3.00
CA PRO A 109 -19.61 2.39 -1.84
C PRO A 109 -21.12 2.08 -1.75
N ARG A 110 -21.44 0.81 -1.46
CA ARG A 110 -22.81 0.34 -1.27
C ARG A 110 -22.85 -0.83 -0.27
N GLU A 111 -24.03 -1.12 0.31
CA GLU A 111 -24.18 -2.22 1.27
C GLU A 111 -23.95 -3.61 0.65
N GLN A 112 -24.44 -3.82 -0.58
CA GLN A 112 -24.28 -5.09 -1.27
C GLN A 112 -22.94 -5.10 -2.01
N PRO A 113 -22.11 -6.15 -1.86
CA PRO A 113 -20.89 -6.31 -2.64
C PRO A 113 -21.18 -6.28 -4.15
N TYR A 114 -20.22 -5.75 -4.92
CA TYR A 114 -20.26 -5.85 -6.37
C TYR A 114 -20.07 -7.29 -6.83
N ILE A 115 -20.89 -7.76 -7.75
CA ILE A 115 -20.71 -9.07 -8.38
C ILE A 115 -19.60 -8.98 -9.45
N HIS A 116 -19.08 -10.13 -9.83
CA HIS A 116 -17.95 -10.22 -10.75
C HIS A 116 -18.19 -9.52 -12.09
N GLU A 117 -19.39 -9.69 -12.67
CA GLU A 117 -19.79 -9.08 -13.92
C GLU A 117 -19.83 -7.56 -13.86
N GLU A 118 -20.28 -6.99 -12.76
CA GLU A 118 -20.29 -5.53 -12.54
C GLU A 118 -18.86 -4.98 -12.53
N ILE A 119 -17.96 -5.68 -11.81
CA ILE A 119 -16.55 -5.29 -11.71
C ILE A 119 -15.88 -5.37 -13.09
N LEU A 120 -16.08 -6.47 -13.83
CA LEU A 120 -15.53 -6.64 -15.17
C LEU A 120 -16.04 -5.57 -16.15
N THR A 121 -17.33 -5.21 -16.06
CA THR A 121 -17.93 -4.16 -16.89
C THR A 121 -17.34 -2.78 -16.56
N ALA A 122 -16.93 -2.55 -15.33
CA ALA A 122 -16.33 -1.29 -14.91
C ALA A 122 -14.88 -1.13 -15.38
N ILE A 123 -14.19 -2.22 -15.73
CA ILE A 123 -12.81 -2.18 -16.23
C ILE A 123 -12.81 -1.83 -17.71
N ASP A 124 -12.12 -0.76 -18.08
CA ASP A 124 -11.95 -0.33 -19.48
C ASP A 124 -10.53 -0.49 -20.02
N GLY A 125 -9.60 -0.96 -19.21
CA GLY A 125 -8.25 -1.22 -19.64
C GLY A 125 -7.44 -2.07 -18.66
N VAL A 126 -6.48 -2.82 -19.23
CA VAL A 126 -5.52 -3.63 -18.48
C VAL A 126 -4.13 -3.34 -19.03
N ALA A 127 -3.15 -3.16 -18.16
CA ALA A 127 -1.76 -2.97 -18.57
C ALA A 127 -0.81 -3.76 -17.63
N PRO A 128 0.35 -4.21 -18.13
CA PRO A 128 1.43 -4.65 -17.24
C PRO A 128 1.94 -3.45 -16.46
N SER A 129 2.33 -3.68 -15.21
CA SER A 129 2.94 -2.68 -14.35
C SER A 129 4.04 -3.28 -13.48
N LEU A 130 4.85 -2.44 -12.88
CA LEU A 130 5.88 -2.84 -11.95
C LEU A 130 5.64 -2.12 -10.62
N GLU A 131 5.69 -2.87 -9.52
CA GLU A 131 5.72 -2.33 -8.17
C GLU A 131 7.15 -2.39 -7.63
N PHE A 132 7.65 -1.25 -7.13
CA PHE A 132 8.94 -1.15 -6.46
C PHE A 132 8.67 -1.17 -4.96
N VAL A 133 8.95 -2.30 -4.35
CA VAL A 133 8.65 -2.58 -2.93
C VAL A 133 9.90 -2.38 -2.10
N GLY A 134 9.79 -1.67 -1.00
CA GLY A 134 10.88 -1.52 -0.05
C GLY A 134 10.36 -1.29 1.36
N SER A 135 11.08 -1.81 2.37
CA SER A 135 10.69 -1.61 3.76
C SER A 135 11.39 -0.40 4.37
N ARG A 136 10.63 0.52 4.92
CA ARG A 136 11.14 1.61 5.76
C ARG A 136 11.16 1.25 7.24
N LEU A 137 10.88 0.00 7.59
CA LEU A 137 10.90 -0.47 8.97
C LEU A 137 12.23 -1.13 9.30
N LYS A 138 12.89 -0.66 10.37
CA LYS A 138 14.13 -1.24 10.85
C LYS A 138 13.88 -2.63 11.44
N GLY A 139 14.61 -3.64 10.96
CA GLY A 139 14.47 -5.02 11.43
C GLY A 139 13.41 -5.83 10.71
N GLY A 140 12.85 -5.31 9.60
CA GLY A 140 11.87 -6.01 8.80
C GLY A 140 10.46 -5.93 9.40
N THR A 141 9.61 -6.85 9.03
CA THR A 141 8.18 -6.86 9.32
C THR A 141 7.82 -6.89 10.79
N VAL A 142 6.98 -5.99 11.22
CA VAL A 142 6.15 -6.21 12.41
C VAL A 142 5.10 -7.28 12.14
N SER A 143 4.72 -8.01 13.18
CA SER A 143 3.81 -9.16 13.16
C SER A 143 2.44 -8.87 12.50
N TYR A 144 2.06 -7.62 12.35
CA TYR A 144 0.83 -7.17 11.68
C TYR A 144 1.16 -6.62 10.29
N THR A 145 0.99 -7.43 9.34
CA THR A 145 1.32 -7.36 7.92
C THR A 145 0.60 -6.28 7.13
N HIS A 146 -0.37 -5.60 7.73
CA HIS A 146 -1.09 -4.50 7.11
C HIS A 146 -0.24 -3.24 6.93
N LEU A 147 0.81 -3.08 7.75
CA LEU A 147 1.79 -2.01 7.50
C LEU A 147 2.65 -2.28 6.26
N ARG A 148 2.82 -3.54 5.85
CA ARG A 148 3.53 -3.89 4.60
C ARG A 148 2.84 -3.40 3.34
N ALA A 149 1.52 -3.40 3.31
CA ALA A 149 0.77 -2.87 2.17
C ALA A 149 1.08 -1.38 1.90
N HIS A 150 1.88 -0.73 2.74
CA HIS A 150 2.23 0.70 2.69
C HIS A 150 3.71 0.96 2.50
N GLU A 151 4.51 -0.06 2.34
CA GLU A 151 5.96 0.08 2.19
C GLU A 151 6.37 0.42 0.75
N THR A 152 5.41 0.47 -0.16
CA THR A 152 5.65 0.79 -1.57
C THR A 152 5.24 2.19 -1.93
#